data_c71277488c630b388df097cffbc2937f
#
_entry.id   c71277488c630b388df097cffbc2937f
#
_cell.length_a   1.000
_cell.length_b   1.000
_cell.length_c   1.000
_cell.angle_alpha   90.00
_cell.angle_beta   90.00
_cell.angle_gamma   90.00
#
_symmetry.space_group_name_H-M   'P 1'
#
loop_
_entity.id
_entity.type
_entity.pdbx_description
1 polymer ?
#
loop_
_entity_poly.entity_id
_entity_poly.type
_entity_poly.pdbx_seq_one_letter_code
_entity_poly.pdbx_strand_id
1 'polypeptide(L)'
;MFSKDQIKLAIAPIAWTNDDLPELGGHIPFEQCIDEMAEAGFSGSEIGNKYPQDPAVLKAALGKRGLQISSAWFSSFFSEEGREEETVKAFVEKMNFLKAMGAKVINLCECGHCVQGSPKYVFERPSYSD
;
A
#
# COMPACT_ATOMS: atom_id res chain seq x y z
N MET A 1 0.12 23.51 20.31
CA MET A 1 -0.04 23.55 18.82
C MET A 1 1.17 22.86 18.23
N PHE A 2 1.00 21.86 17.37
CA PHE A 2 2.13 21.18 16.73
C PHE A 2 2.77 22.10 15.69
N SER A 3 4.10 22.12 15.62
CA SER A 3 4.81 22.79 14.53
C SER A 3 4.77 21.91 13.26
N LYS A 4 4.95 22.53 12.08
CA LYS A 4 5.03 21.79 10.81
C LYS A 4 6.17 20.76 10.82
N ASP A 5 7.22 20.99 11.57
CA ASP A 5 8.38 20.08 11.68
C ASP A 5 8.08 18.83 12.52
N GLN A 6 7.01 18.86 13.33
CA GLN A 6 6.58 17.73 14.15
C GLN A 6 5.56 16.82 13.46
N ILE A 7 4.98 17.27 12.34
CA ILE A 7 3.97 16.52 11.59
C ILE A 7 4.53 16.20 10.20
N LYS A 8 4.58 14.92 9.88
CA LYS A 8 4.92 14.42 8.56
C LYS A 8 3.67 13.85 7.90
N LEU A 9 3.36 14.31 6.70
CA LEU A 9 2.23 13.82 5.92
C LEU A 9 2.72 12.80 4.89
N ALA A 10 2.00 11.70 4.79
CA ALA A 10 2.20 10.69 3.75
C ALA A 10 0.89 10.44 3.02
N ILE A 11 0.98 9.99 1.78
CA ILE A 11 -0.19 9.73 0.93
C ILE A 11 -0.03 8.38 0.22
N ALA A 12 -1.14 7.69 -0.02
CA ALA A 12 -1.16 6.51 -0.87
C ALA A 12 -1.17 6.90 -2.36
N PRO A 13 -0.57 6.12 -3.26
CA PRO A 13 -0.54 6.41 -4.69
C PRO A 13 -1.90 6.26 -5.39
N ILE A 14 -2.94 5.87 -4.69
CA ILE A 14 -4.28 5.61 -5.23
C ILE A 14 -4.90 6.83 -5.94
N ALA A 15 -4.43 8.05 -5.64
CA ALA A 15 -4.85 9.26 -6.34
C ALA A 15 -4.31 9.35 -7.77
N TRP A 16 -3.22 8.63 -8.08
CA TRP A 16 -2.58 8.55 -9.40
C TRP A 16 -2.86 7.23 -10.11
N THR A 17 -2.80 6.13 -9.36
CA THR A 17 -2.96 4.77 -9.89
C THR A 17 -3.81 3.97 -8.92
N ASN A 18 -4.82 3.28 -9.43
CA ASN A 18 -5.69 2.47 -8.60
C ASN A 18 -5.27 0.99 -8.72
N ASP A 19 -4.90 0.37 -7.60
CA ASP A 19 -4.45 -1.03 -7.57
C ASP A 19 -5.60 -2.02 -7.77
N ASP A 20 -6.84 -1.63 -7.44
CA ASP A 20 -8.05 -2.44 -7.60
C ASP A 20 -8.72 -2.25 -8.97
N LEU A 21 -8.52 -1.07 -9.59
CA LEU A 21 -9.03 -0.70 -10.91
C LEU A 21 -7.87 -0.21 -11.78
N PRO A 22 -7.02 -1.12 -12.31
CA PRO A 22 -5.76 -0.78 -12.99
C PRO A 22 -5.90 0.12 -14.20
N GLU A 23 -7.09 0.20 -14.81
CA GLU A 23 -7.40 1.13 -15.90
C GLU A 23 -7.42 2.60 -15.44
N LEU A 24 -7.67 2.85 -14.15
CA LEU A 24 -7.63 4.19 -13.58
C LEU A 24 -6.18 4.58 -13.26
N GLY A 25 -5.62 5.44 -14.10
CA GLY A 25 -4.25 5.92 -13.95
C GLY A 25 -3.19 4.89 -14.36
N GLY A 26 -3.56 3.80 -15.06
CA GLY A 26 -2.63 2.75 -15.48
C GLY A 26 -1.44 3.24 -16.31
N HIS A 27 -1.59 4.36 -17.01
CA HIS A 27 -0.56 5.01 -17.82
C HIS A 27 0.41 5.89 -17.01
N ILE A 28 0.08 6.23 -15.77
CA ILE A 28 0.92 7.08 -14.90
C ILE A 28 2.06 6.24 -14.34
N PRO A 29 3.34 6.58 -14.62
CA PRO A 29 4.48 5.83 -14.10
C PRO A 29 4.73 6.13 -12.61
N PHE A 30 5.44 5.22 -11.95
CA PHE A 30 5.85 5.36 -10.56
C PHE A 30 6.59 6.67 -10.28
N GLU A 31 7.52 7.04 -11.17
CA GLU A 31 8.33 8.25 -11.03
C GLU A 31 7.47 9.51 -10.97
N GLN A 32 6.46 9.61 -11.83
CA GLN A 32 5.54 10.74 -11.82
C GLN A 32 4.77 10.82 -10.50
N CYS A 33 4.29 9.68 -9.99
CA CYS A 33 3.58 9.67 -8.70
C CYS A 33 4.43 10.26 -7.58
N ILE A 34 5.69 9.83 -7.46
CA ILE A 34 6.56 10.29 -6.38
C ILE A 34 7.10 11.71 -6.61
N ASP A 35 7.23 12.17 -7.85
CA ASP A 35 7.55 13.57 -8.15
C ASP A 35 6.43 14.50 -7.69
N GLU A 36 5.20 14.21 -8.06
CA GLU A 36 4.03 15.02 -7.71
C GLU A 36 3.72 14.96 -6.20
N MET A 37 3.94 13.81 -5.52
CA MET A 37 3.86 13.72 -4.05
C MET A 37 4.85 14.68 -3.38
N ALA A 38 6.09 14.73 -3.86
CA ALA A 38 7.10 15.63 -3.31
C ALA A 38 6.77 17.09 -3.57
N GLU A 39 6.32 17.44 -4.78
CA GLU A 39 5.87 18.79 -5.14
C GLU A 39 4.68 19.25 -4.28
N ALA A 40 3.75 18.35 -3.95
CA ALA A 40 2.64 18.62 -3.06
C ALA A 40 3.05 18.78 -1.59
N GLY A 41 4.33 18.55 -1.25
CA GLY A 41 4.86 18.72 0.09
C GLY A 41 4.67 17.53 1.04
N PHE A 42 4.36 16.36 0.52
CA PHE A 42 4.36 15.13 1.32
C PHE A 42 5.78 14.72 1.72
N SER A 43 5.90 14.09 2.87
CA SER A 43 7.17 13.55 3.41
C SER A 43 7.29 12.05 3.23
N GLY A 44 6.23 11.40 2.77
CA GLY A 44 6.21 9.95 2.60
C GLY A 44 5.09 9.43 1.73
N SER A 45 5.20 8.17 1.39
CA SER A 45 4.23 7.43 0.61
C SER A 45 3.91 6.09 1.25
N GLU A 46 2.68 5.64 1.10
CA GLU A 46 2.32 4.23 1.20
C GLU A 46 2.81 3.50 -0.05
N ILE A 47 3.11 2.21 0.07
CA ILE A 47 3.55 1.40 -1.08
C ILE A 47 2.36 1.09 -1.99
N GLY A 48 2.53 1.32 -3.29
CA GLY A 48 1.61 0.89 -4.35
C GLY A 48 2.21 -0.21 -5.23
N ASN A 49 1.38 -0.84 -6.04
CA ASN A 49 1.77 -1.98 -6.87
C ASN A 49 2.85 -1.67 -7.92
N LYS A 50 2.97 -0.41 -8.34
CA LYS A 50 3.98 0.01 -9.32
C LYS A 50 5.35 0.29 -8.71
N TYR A 51 5.48 0.19 -7.39
CA TYR A 51 6.73 0.51 -6.71
C TYR A 51 7.78 -0.59 -6.91
N PRO A 52 9.06 -0.23 -7.10
CA PRO A 52 10.15 -1.20 -7.16
C PRO A 52 10.13 -2.16 -5.95
N GLN A 53 10.31 -3.44 -6.23
CA GLN A 53 10.33 -4.48 -5.18
C GLN A 53 11.73 -4.63 -4.54
N ASP A 54 12.76 -4.02 -5.11
CA ASP A 54 14.08 -3.94 -4.51
C ASP A 54 14.13 -2.74 -3.54
N PRO A 55 14.36 -2.99 -2.22
CA PRO A 55 14.41 -1.91 -1.24
C PRO A 55 15.51 -0.87 -1.51
N ALA A 56 16.63 -1.26 -2.10
CA ALA A 56 17.72 -0.33 -2.40
C ALA A 56 17.33 0.61 -3.53
N VAL A 57 16.72 0.08 -4.59
CA VAL A 57 16.21 0.86 -5.73
C VAL A 57 15.13 1.82 -5.26
N LEU A 58 14.16 1.33 -4.49
CA LEU A 58 13.05 2.15 -4.00
C LEU A 58 13.54 3.25 -3.05
N LYS A 59 14.43 2.93 -2.10
CA LYS A 59 15.03 3.94 -1.21
C LYS A 59 15.76 5.04 -1.97
N ALA A 60 16.52 4.67 -2.99
CA ALA A 60 17.26 5.64 -3.81
C ALA A 60 16.31 6.56 -4.58
N ALA A 61 15.22 6.03 -5.14
CA ALA A 61 14.21 6.80 -5.86
C ALA A 61 13.48 7.81 -4.96
N LEU A 62 13.02 7.34 -3.80
CA LEU A 62 12.30 8.16 -2.83
C LEU A 62 13.21 9.19 -2.16
N GLY A 63 14.44 8.79 -1.80
CA GLY A 63 15.41 9.65 -1.12
C GLY A 63 15.81 10.88 -1.92
N LYS A 64 15.90 10.77 -3.27
CA LYS A 64 16.14 11.91 -4.17
C LYS A 64 15.08 13.01 -4.05
N ARG A 65 13.89 12.67 -3.54
CA ARG A 65 12.71 13.53 -3.43
C ARG A 65 12.37 13.89 -1.98
N GLY A 66 13.18 13.45 -1.02
CA GLY A 66 12.90 13.62 0.41
C GLY A 66 11.74 12.79 0.94
N LEU A 67 11.30 11.79 0.17
CA LEU A 67 10.21 10.91 0.55
C LEU A 67 10.72 9.66 1.28
N GLN A 68 9.87 9.09 2.12
CA GLN A 68 10.09 7.81 2.82
C GLN A 68 8.84 6.93 2.69
N ILE A 69 9.00 5.61 2.84
CA ILE A 69 7.83 4.74 2.99
C ILE A 69 7.27 4.89 4.41
N SER A 70 5.98 5.19 4.49
CA SER A 70 5.24 5.30 5.74
C SER A 70 4.61 3.98 6.17
N SER A 71 4.02 3.26 5.21
CA SER A 71 3.22 2.05 5.43
C SER A 71 3.03 1.27 4.13
N ALA A 72 2.35 0.15 4.24
CA ALA A 72 1.77 -0.57 3.11
C ALA A 72 0.43 -1.17 3.50
N TRP A 73 -0.44 -1.35 2.52
CA TRP A 73 -1.63 -2.16 2.65
C TRP A 73 -1.29 -3.65 2.64
N PHE A 74 -2.01 -4.42 3.44
CA PHE A 74 -1.98 -5.87 3.42
C PHE A 74 -3.40 -6.44 3.57
N SER A 75 -3.81 -7.25 2.60
CA SER A 75 -5.06 -8.01 2.67
C SER A 75 -4.79 -9.36 3.33
N SER A 76 -5.47 -9.65 4.43
CA SER A 76 -5.48 -10.97 5.08
C SER A 76 -6.70 -11.79 4.64
N PHE A 77 -6.59 -13.10 4.79
CA PHE A 77 -7.62 -14.06 4.35
C PHE A 77 -7.84 -15.15 5.40
N PHE A 78 -7.81 -14.77 6.68
CA PHE A 78 -8.00 -15.72 7.78
C PHE A 78 -9.41 -16.29 7.89
N SER A 79 -10.41 -15.60 7.33
CA SER A 79 -11.79 -16.08 7.27
C SER A 79 -12.04 -17.12 6.15
N GLU A 80 -11.06 -17.33 5.26
CA GLU A 80 -11.10 -18.37 4.23
C GLU A 80 -10.37 -19.62 4.74
N GLU A 81 -11.07 -20.73 4.83
CA GLU A 81 -10.53 -21.99 5.34
C GLU A 81 -9.28 -22.44 4.55
N GLY A 82 -8.21 -22.77 5.26
CA GLY A 82 -6.96 -23.29 4.69
C GLY A 82 -6.02 -22.22 4.14
N ARG A 83 -6.32 -20.91 4.33
CA ARG A 83 -5.45 -19.82 3.87
C ARG A 83 -4.59 -19.17 4.96
N GLU A 84 -4.62 -19.70 6.16
CA GLU A 84 -3.92 -19.12 7.31
C GLU A 84 -2.41 -19.11 7.11
N GLU A 85 -1.82 -20.25 6.71
CA GLU A 85 -0.36 -20.36 6.52
C GLU A 85 0.14 -19.45 5.38
N GLU A 86 -0.58 -19.42 4.26
CA GLU A 86 -0.28 -18.54 3.13
C GLU A 86 -0.33 -17.08 3.56
N THR A 87 -1.39 -16.70 4.28
CA THR A 87 -1.61 -15.33 4.78
C THR A 87 -0.47 -14.91 5.72
N VAL A 88 -0.10 -15.77 6.68
CA VAL A 88 1.01 -15.49 7.60
C VAL A 88 2.34 -15.34 6.86
N LYS A 89 2.62 -16.23 5.91
CA LYS A 89 3.85 -16.16 5.10
C LYS A 89 3.92 -14.84 4.33
N ALA A 90 2.86 -14.48 3.61
CA ALA A 90 2.79 -13.24 2.85
C ALA A 90 2.91 -12.00 3.75
N PHE A 91 2.30 -12.03 4.95
CA PHE A 91 2.45 -10.97 5.95
C PHE A 91 3.90 -10.81 6.40
N VAL A 92 4.60 -11.90 6.71
CA VAL A 92 6.01 -11.86 7.14
C VAL A 92 6.91 -11.31 6.03
N GLU A 93 6.68 -11.68 4.78
CA GLU A 93 7.40 -11.13 3.62
C GLU A 93 7.18 -9.61 3.49
N LYS A 94 5.92 -9.14 3.56
CA LYS A 94 5.57 -7.72 3.54
C LYS A 94 6.18 -6.96 4.71
N MET A 95 6.13 -7.54 5.91
CA MET A 95 6.72 -6.96 7.12
C MET A 95 8.25 -6.79 6.98
N ASN A 96 8.94 -7.82 6.45
CA ASN A 96 10.38 -7.76 6.24
C ASN A 96 10.77 -6.69 5.20
N PHE A 97 9.99 -6.57 4.12
CA PHE A 97 10.17 -5.51 3.14
C PHE A 97 10.00 -4.12 3.78
N LEU A 98 8.92 -3.89 4.52
CA LEU A 98 8.67 -2.64 5.23
C LEU A 98 9.76 -2.31 6.24
N LYS A 99 10.23 -3.32 6.99
CA LYS A 99 11.36 -3.16 7.90
C LYS A 99 12.63 -2.74 7.16
N ALA A 100 12.92 -3.36 6.00
CA ALA A 100 14.04 -2.94 5.15
C ALA A 100 13.87 -1.50 4.66
N MET A 101 12.65 -1.04 4.39
CA MET A 101 12.35 0.36 4.02
C MET A 101 12.40 1.34 5.19
N GLY A 102 12.46 0.86 6.44
CA GLY A 102 12.43 1.69 7.66
C GLY A 102 11.02 2.09 8.11
N ALA A 103 9.98 1.57 7.46
CA ALA A 103 8.60 1.77 7.86
C ALA A 103 8.26 0.95 9.11
N LYS A 104 7.33 1.48 9.92
CA LYS A 104 6.93 0.88 11.21
C LYS A 104 5.47 0.50 11.26
N VAL A 105 4.74 0.75 10.20
CA VAL A 105 3.28 0.56 10.13
C VAL A 105 2.93 -0.31 8.94
N ILE A 106 2.01 -1.23 9.15
CA ILE A 106 1.32 -1.98 8.11
C ILE A 106 -0.17 -1.80 8.34
N ASN A 107 -0.89 -1.43 7.28
CA ASN A 107 -2.35 -1.31 7.30
C ASN A 107 -2.92 -2.65 6.87
N LEU A 108 -3.63 -3.32 7.77
CA LEU A 108 -4.16 -4.65 7.55
C LEU A 108 -5.68 -4.63 7.54
N CYS A 109 -6.27 -5.35 6.59
CA CYS A 109 -7.70 -5.62 6.54
C CYS A 109 -7.94 -7.10 6.25
N GLU A 110 -8.93 -7.68 6.93
CA GLU A 110 -9.45 -8.99 6.56
C GLU A 110 -10.30 -8.87 5.29
N CYS A 111 -9.86 -9.54 4.23
CA CYS A 111 -10.45 -9.46 2.89
C CYS A 111 -10.99 -10.81 2.40
N GLY A 112 -11.06 -11.81 3.28
CA GLY A 112 -11.68 -13.09 2.94
C GLY A 112 -13.12 -12.90 2.48
N HIS A 113 -13.51 -13.62 1.44
CA HIS A 113 -14.83 -13.51 0.78
C HIS A 113 -15.17 -12.09 0.27
N CYS A 114 -14.19 -11.19 0.18
CA CYS A 114 -14.37 -9.84 -0.33
C CYS A 114 -14.63 -9.87 -1.83
N VAL A 115 -15.47 -8.95 -2.30
CA VAL A 115 -15.77 -8.76 -3.73
C VAL A 115 -14.87 -7.71 -4.40
N GLN A 116 -13.87 -7.20 -3.70
CA GLN A 116 -12.93 -6.21 -4.20
C GLN A 116 -12.20 -6.73 -5.46
N GLY A 117 -12.12 -5.89 -6.48
CA GLY A 117 -11.56 -6.29 -7.78
C GLY A 117 -12.45 -7.25 -8.60
N SER A 118 -13.64 -7.57 -8.12
CA SER A 118 -14.64 -8.39 -8.83
C SER A 118 -15.65 -7.50 -9.56
N PRO A 119 -16.17 -7.90 -10.73
CA PRO A 119 -17.27 -7.21 -11.38
C PRO A 119 -18.62 -7.38 -10.65
N LYS A 120 -18.63 -8.06 -9.51
CA LYS A 120 -19.83 -8.21 -8.67
C LYS A 120 -20.19 -6.90 -7.98
N TYR A 121 -21.49 -6.65 -7.85
CA TYR A 121 -21.97 -5.47 -7.17
C TYR A 121 -21.71 -5.54 -5.65
N VAL A 122 -21.40 -4.40 -5.04
CA VAL A 122 -21.15 -4.23 -3.59
C VAL A 122 -22.33 -4.69 -2.70
N PHE A 123 -23.50 -4.97 -3.30
CA PHE A 123 -24.69 -5.40 -2.58
C PHE A 123 -24.72 -6.89 -2.22
N GLU A 124 -23.89 -7.72 -2.85
CA GLU A 124 -23.73 -9.13 -2.46
C GLU A 124 -22.72 -9.22 -1.33
N ARG A 125 -23.19 -9.04 -0.10
CA ARG A 125 -22.31 -9.25 1.05
C ARG A 125 -22.00 -10.74 1.21
N PRO A 126 -20.75 -11.10 1.51
CA PRO A 126 -20.43 -12.46 1.88
C PRO A 126 -21.21 -12.84 3.15
N SER A 127 -21.77 -14.04 3.16
CA SER A 127 -22.31 -14.62 4.39
C SER A 127 -21.16 -15.32 5.12
N TYR A 128 -20.89 -14.91 6.34
CA TYR A 128 -19.99 -15.63 7.22
C TYR A 128 -20.82 -16.68 8.00
N SER A 129 -20.31 -17.91 8.06
CA SER A 129 -20.79 -18.88 9.05
C SER A 129 -20.31 -18.45 10.42
N ASP A 130 -21.17 -18.57 11.42
CA ASP A 130 -20.81 -18.39 12.83
C ASP A 130 -19.78 -19.43 13.27
#